data_297e9bf00c8a404c2e55146ee573bbac
#
_entry.id   297e9bf00c8a404c2e55146ee573bbac
#
_cell.length_a   1.000
_cell.length_b   1.000
_cell.length_c   1.000
_cell.angle_alpha   90.00
_cell.angle_beta   90.00
_cell.angle_gamma   90.00
#
_symmetry.space_group_name_H-M   'P 1'
#
loop_
_entity.id
_entity.type
_entity.pdbx_description
1 polymer ?
#
loop_
_entity_poly.entity_id
_entity_poly.type
_entity_poly.pdbx_seq_one_letter_code
_entity_poly.pdbx_strand_id
1 'polypeptide(L)'
;MYRFHPFHGNRPSPQSHMNQQRVLPATAPDILMASAGKTLSLMDDAKLVLGRINSSRQFASKLMTAAQQSNLPEVHKLLQTIPTRVQPVVSFNPDGVRFVFDEKLGQVDCCHLIVSVKWNEF
;
A
#
# COMPACT_ATOMS: atom_id res chain seq x y z
N MET A 1 5.82 7.10 -9.50
CA MET A 1 5.53 7.21 -9.28
C MET A 1 5.33 7.73 -9.27
N TYR A 2 5.34 7.76 -9.03
CA TYR A 2 5.07 8.22 -8.79
C TYR A 2 5.38 9.15 -9.10
N ARG A 3 5.65 9.50 -9.14
CA ARG A 3 5.74 10.33 -9.14
C ARG A 3 6.53 10.97 -8.81
N PHE A 4 7.06 11.17 -8.66
CA PHE A 4 7.58 11.80 -8.14
C PHE A 4 7.93 12.60 -8.80
N HIS A 5 7.75 13.03 -9.00
CA HIS A 5 8.01 13.76 -9.27
C HIS A 5 8.41 14.48 -9.45
N PRO A 6 8.47 14.64 -9.58
CA PRO A 6 8.83 15.44 -9.52
C PRO A 6 9.34 16.06 -9.69
N PHE A 7 9.29 15.97 -9.62
CA PHE A 7 9.67 16.59 -9.56
C PHE A 7 9.81 17.29 -10.31
N HIS A 8 9.80 17.57 -10.45
CA HIS A 8 9.75 18.26 -10.82
C HIS A 8 9.88 19.12 -11.00
N GLY A 9 9.97 19.57 -10.94
CA GLY A 9 9.98 20.41 -10.82
C GLY A 9 10.49 21.31 -10.77
N ASN A 10 10.68 21.59 -10.80
CA ASN A 10 11.10 22.33 -10.51
C ASN A 10 11.89 22.81 -10.47
N ARG A 11 12.11 23.32 -11.01
CA ARG A 11 13.02 23.73 -10.78
C ARG A 11 13.42 24.85 -10.32
N PRO A 12 13.57 25.06 -9.88
CA PRO A 12 13.63 25.96 -8.79
C PRO A 12 14.92 26.71 -8.66
N SER A 13 14.98 27.55 -7.67
CA SER A 13 16.15 28.39 -7.56
C SER A 13 17.35 27.58 -7.08
N PRO A 14 18.54 27.95 -7.50
CA PRO A 14 19.76 27.27 -7.08
C PRO A 14 19.99 27.32 -5.57
N GLN A 15 19.63 28.42 -4.93
CA GLN A 15 19.83 28.50 -3.49
C GLN A 15 19.07 27.44 -2.75
N SER A 16 17.87 27.17 -3.20
CA SER A 16 17.08 26.14 -2.58
C SER A 16 17.74 24.78 -2.70
N HIS A 17 18.33 24.54 -3.83
CA HIS A 17 18.99 23.26 -4.03
C HIS A 17 20.13 23.07 -3.09
N MET A 18 20.89 24.09 -2.87
CA MET A 18 22.05 23.95 -2.00
C MET A 18 21.62 23.66 -0.59
N ASN A 19 20.56 24.30 -0.13
CA ASN A 19 20.04 24.04 1.19
C ASN A 19 19.56 22.63 1.31
N GLN A 20 18.90 22.15 0.30
CA GLN A 20 18.35 20.79 0.32
C GLN A 20 19.45 19.75 0.37
N GLN A 21 20.54 20.01 -0.30
CA GLN A 21 21.65 19.08 -0.30
C GLN A 21 22.21 18.89 1.09
N ARG A 22 22.26 19.95 1.87
CA ARG A 22 22.77 19.84 3.22
C ARG A 22 21.86 19.03 4.11
N VAL A 23 20.59 18.98 3.76
CA VAL A 23 19.61 18.21 4.54
C VAL A 23 19.70 16.74 4.23
N LEU A 24 20.16 16.39 3.05
CA LEU A 24 20.26 14.99 2.67
C LEU A 24 21.26 14.29 3.55
N PRO A 25 20.94 13.15 4.09
CA PRO A 25 21.90 12.38 4.84
C PRO A 25 23.05 12.02 3.91
N ALA A 26 24.19 11.86 4.47
CA ALA A 26 25.32 11.42 3.71
C ALA A 26 24.92 10.09 3.09
N THR A 27 25.68 9.13 3.12
CA THR A 27 25.40 7.91 2.41
C THR A 27 25.00 6.78 3.35
N ALA A 28 24.43 7.12 4.51
CA ALA A 28 24.03 6.06 5.45
C ALA A 28 22.77 5.36 4.93
N PRO A 29 22.82 4.08 4.65
CA PRO A 29 21.68 3.38 4.05
C PRO A 29 20.71 2.78 5.06
N ASP A 30 20.85 3.11 6.32
CA ASP A 30 20.16 2.37 7.39
C ASP A 30 18.64 2.48 7.27
N ILE A 31 18.14 3.67 7.00
CA ILE A 31 16.69 3.87 6.88
C ILE A 31 16.16 3.15 5.65
N LEU A 32 16.88 3.23 4.53
CA LEU A 32 16.45 2.55 3.32
C LEU A 32 16.40 1.05 3.54
N MET A 33 17.41 0.48 4.19
CA MET A 33 17.45 -0.95 4.44
C MET A 33 16.31 -1.38 5.37
N ALA A 34 16.06 -0.61 6.43
CA ALA A 34 14.99 -0.89 7.35
C ALA A 34 13.63 -0.78 6.69
N SER A 35 13.45 0.24 5.85
CA SER A 35 12.21 0.43 5.10
C SER A 35 11.98 -0.72 4.12
N ALA A 36 13.03 -1.17 3.45
CA ALA A 36 12.92 -2.31 2.55
C ALA A 36 12.48 -3.57 3.31
N GLY A 37 13.03 -3.79 4.50
CA GLY A 37 12.62 -4.92 5.33
C GLY A 37 11.15 -4.86 5.74
N LYS A 38 10.69 -3.67 6.12
CA LYS A 38 9.27 -3.47 6.45
C LYS A 38 8.39 -3.71 5.23
N THR A 39 8.81 -3.24 4.07
CA THR A 39 8.05 -3.42 2.84
C THR A 39 7.96 -4.90 2.46
N LEU A 40 9.03 -5.66 2.65
CA LEU A 40 8.98 -7.10 2.43
C LEU A 40 7.92 -7.76 3.32
N SER A 41 7.80 -7.33 4.57
CA SER A 41 6.75 -7.83 5.45
C SER A 41 5.36 -7.46 4.97
N LEU A 42 5.19 -6.26 4.42
CA LEU A 42 3.91 -5.87 3.83
C LEU A 42 3.58 -6.73 2.62
N MET A 43 4.59 -7.12 1.85
CA MET A 43 4.38 -8.01 0.71
C MET A 43 3.89 -9.38 1.17
N ASP A 44 4.38 -9.86 2.31
CA ASP A 44 3.87 -11.11 2.88
C ASP A 44 2.39 -10.97 3.26
N ASP A 45 2.02 -9.84 3.87
CA ASP A 45 0.62 -9.59 4.20
C ASP A 45 -0.25 -9.55 2.93
N ALA A 46 0.22 -8.85 1.91
CA ALA A 46 -0.50 -8.77 0.64
C ALA A 46 -0.64 -10.15 0.02
N LYS A 47 0.38 -10.98 0.11
CA LYS A 47 0.34 -12.34 -0.41
C LYS A 47 -0.73 -13.17 0.29
N LEU A 48 -0.90 -13.00 1.59
CA LEU A 48 -1.95 -13.70 2.31
C LEU A 48 -3.34 -13.29 1.84
N VAL A 49 -3.55 -11.99 1.65
CA VAL A 49 -4.85 -11.47 1.18
C VAL A 49 -5.13 -11.98 -0.23
N LEU A 50 -4.19 -11.80 -1.13
CA LEU A 50 -4.36 -12.23 -2.52
C LEU A 50 -4.50 -13.74 -2.62
N GLY A 51 -3.77 -14.49 -1.81
CA GLY A 51 -3.87 -15.92 -1.77
C GLY A 51 -5.26 -16.40 -1.37
N ARG A 52 -5.85 -15.75 -0.36
CA ARG A 52 -7.22 -16.10 0.06
C ARG A 52 -8.21 -15.83 -1.06
N ILE A 53 -8.09 -14.69 -1.72
CA ILE A 53 -8.97 -14.34 -2.83
C ILE A 53 -8.79 -15.35 -3.97
N ASN A 54 -7.57 -15.68 -4.29
CA ASN A 54 -7.25 -16.56 -5.42
C ASN A 54 -7.70 -18.00 -5.19
N SER A 55 -7.66 -18.45 -3.95
CA SER A 55 -7.90 -19.86 -3.64
C SER A 55 -9.31 -20.15 -3.15
N SER A 56 -10.11 -19.15 -2.83
CA SER A 56 -11.44 -19.35 -2.28
C SER A 56 -12.48 -18.56 -3.07
N ARG A 57 -13.22 -19.27 -3.92
CA ARG A 57 -14.30 -18.64 -4.68
C ARG A 57 -15.34 -18.03 -3.73
N GLN A 58 -15.62 -18.71 -2.64
CA GLN A 58 -16.60 -18.23 -1.67
C GLN A 58 -16.16 -16.92 -1.03
N PHE A 59 -14.89 -16.83 -0.64
CA PHE A 59 -14.36 -15.62 -0.06
C PHE A 59 -14.41 -14.48 -1.07
N ALA A 60 -13.96 -14.73 -2.29
CA ALA A 60 -13.96 -13.72 -3.36
C ALA A 60 -15.37 -13.21 -3.63
N SER A 61 -16.36 -14.10 -3.69
CA SER A 61 -17.76 -13.72 -3.90
C SER A 61 -18.31 -12.89 -2.77
N LYS A 62 -18.01 -13.26 -1.54
CA LYS A 62 -18.47 -12.49 -0.39
C LYS A 62 -17.86 -11.10 -0.37
N LEU A 63 -16.58 -11.01 -0.71
CA LEU A 63 -15.89 -9.73 -0.75
C LEU A 63 -16.52 -8.82 -1.82
N MET A 64 -16.75 -9.34 -3.01
CA MET A 64 -17.39 -8.58 -4.07
C MET A 64 -18.79 -8.12 -3.68
N THR A 65 -19.56 -9.00 -3.10
CA THR A 65 -20.93 -8.69 -2.69
C THR A 65 -20.93 -7.56 -1.66
N ALA A 66 -20.08 -7.67 -0.65
CA ALA A 66 -19.99 -6.64 0.39
C ALA A 66 -19.56 -5.31 -0.21
N ALA A 67 -18.59 -5.34 -1.12
CA ALA A 67 -18.11 -4.13 -1.78
C ALA A 67 -19.20 -3.49 -2.63
N GLN A 68 -19.93 -4.28 -3.40
CA GLN A 68 -20.99 -3.77 -4.25
C GLN A 68 -22.13 -3.16 -3.45
N GLN A 69 -22.32 -3.59 -2.23
CA GLN A 69 -23.32 -3.04 -1.32
C GLN A 69 -22.75 -1.91 -0.48
N SER A 70 -21.51 -1.53 -0.70
CA SER A 70 -20.81 -0.52 0.09
C SER A 70 -20.83 -0.85 1.58
N ASN A 71 -20.79 -2.13 1.89
CA ASN A 71 -20.85 -2.63 3.27
C ASN A 71 -19.44 -2.77 3.82
N LEU A 72 -18.85 -1.63 4.21
CA LEU A 72 -17.48 -1.61 4.73
C LEU A 72 -17.28 -2.47 5.97
N PRO A 73 -18.21 -2.49 6.95
CA PRO A 73 -18.03 -3.37 8.11
C PRO A 73 -17.88 -4.83 7.71
N GLU A 74 -18.64 -5.29 6.72
CA GLU A 74 -18.53 -6.66 6.26
C GLU A 74 -17.19 -6.91 5.54
N VAL A 75 -16.75 -5.95 4.74
CA VAL A 75 -15.43 -6.04 4.08
C VAL A 75 -14.33 -6.20 5.14
N HIS A 76 -14.35 -5.37 6.17
CA HIS A 76 -13.36 -5.44 7.23
C HIS A 76 -13.43 -6.77 7.98
N LYS A 77 -14.64 -7.25 8.24
CA LYS A 77 -14.82 -8.52 8.92
C LYS A 77 -14.22 -9.66 8.12
N LEU A 78 -14.43 -9.68 6.82
CA LEU A 78 -13.85 -10.69 5.94
C LEU A 78 -12.32 -10.64 5.98
N LEU A 79 -11.76 -9.45 5.89
CA LEU A 79 -10.32 -9.30 5.90
C LEU A 79 -9.70 -9.69 7.24
N GLN A 80 -10.43 -9.47 8.33
CA GLN A 80 -9.94 -9.86 9.65
C GLN A 80 -9.79 -11.36 9.82
N THR A 81 -10.40 -12.15 8.96
CA THR A 81 -10.22 -13.60 9.00
C THR A 81 -8.88 -14.03 8.44
N ILE A 82 -8.12 -13.11 7.83
CA ILE A 82 -6.82 -13.40 7.25
C ILE A 82 -5.75 -12.94 8.26
N PRO A 83 -4.79 -13.81 8.60
CA PRO A 83 -3.84 -13.50 9.67
C PRO A 83 -2.69 -12.61 9.18
N THR A 84 -3.02 -11.39 8.77
CA THR A 84 -2.01 -10.40 8.40
C THR A 84 -1.54 -9.66 9.64
N ARG A 85 -0.30 -9.16 9.60
CA ARG A 85 0.22 -8.30 10.66
C ARG A 85 -0.39 -6.91 10.58
N VAL A 86 -0.55 -6.43 9.36
CA VAL A 86 -1.07 -5.10 9.10
C VAL A 86 -2.36 -5.25 8.32
N GLN A 87 -3.40 -4.61 8.77
CA GLN A 87 -4.68 -4.61 8.05
C GLN A 87 -4.64 -3.55 6.96
N PRO A 88 -4.97 -3.90 5.72
CA PRO A 88 -4.97 -2.90 4.66
C PRO A 88 -6.17 -1.98 4.75
N VAL A 89 -5.99 -0.77 4.24
CA VAL A 89 -7.11 0.12 3.96
C VAL A 89 -7.66 -0.28 2.59
N VAL A 90 -8.95 -0.49 2.51
CA VAL A 90 -9.60 -1.01 1.32
C VAL A 90 -10.44 0.06 0.68
N SER A 91 -10.29 0.22 -0.63
CA SER A 91 -11.19 1.04 -1.42
C SER A 91 -11.58 0.25 -2.66
N PHE A 92 -12.71 0.61 -3.25
CA PHE A 92 -13.17 -0.11 -4.42
C PHE A 92 -13.98 0.81 -5.31
N ASN A 93 -14.04 0.46 -6.57
CA ASN A 93 -14.83 1.12 -7.59
C ASN A 93 -15.48 0.03 -8.44
N PRO A 94 -16.27 0.38 -9.47
CA PRO A 94 -16.91 -0.66 -10.27
C PRO A 94 -15.96 -1.66 -10.92
N ASP A 95 -14.69 -1.28 -11.13
CA ASP A 95 -13.74 -2.12 -11.84
C ASP A 95 -12.95 -3.06 -10.96
N GLY A 96 -12.76 -2.73 -9.68
CA GLY A 96 -11.93 -3.57 -8.85
C GLY A 96 -11.77 -3.05 -7.43
N VAL A 97 -10.83 -3.66 -6.74
CA VAL A 97 -10.54 -3.36 -5.35
C VAL A 97 -9.08 -2.96 -5.20
N ARG A 98 -8.83 -2.06 -4.29
CA ARG A 98 -7.48 -1.60 -3.98
C ARG A 98 -7.22 -1.81 -2.49
N PHE A 99 -6.09 -2.44 -2.19
CA PHE A 99 -5.60 -2.63 -0.82
C PHE A 99 -4.37 -1.78 -0.62
N VAL A 100 -4.35 -0.98 0.43
CA VAL A 100 -3.20 -0.15 0.77
C VAL A 100 -2.66 -0.61 2.12
N PHE A 101 -1.43 -1.08 2.11
CA PHE A 101 -0.74 -1.53 3.31
C PHE A 101 0.30 -0.49 3.69
N ASP A 102 0.21 0.05 4.89
CA ASP A 102 1.11 1.09 5.37
C ASP A 102 1.88 0.60 6.58
N GLU A 103 3.11 1.04 6.71
CA GLU A 103 3.94 0.70 7.85
C GLU A 103 4.75 1.91 8.29
N LYS A 104 5.28 1.85 9.50
CA LYS A 104 6.08 2.92 10.07
C LYS A 104 7.39 2.39 10.60
N LEU A 105 8.39 3.27 10.60
CA LEU A 105 9.62 3.08 11.35
C LEU A 105 9.54 4.05 12.52
N GLY A 106 9.32 3.52 13.72
CA GLY A 106 9.05 4.36 14.86
C GLY A 106 7.77 5.13 14.62
N GLN A 107 7.87 6.46 14.51
CA GLN A 107 6.71 7.31 14.31
C GLN A 107 6.62 7.88 12.90
N VAL A 108 7.53 7.48 12.03
CA VAL A 108 7.61 8.04 10.67
C VAL A 108 7.08 7.02 9.68
N ASP A 109 6.21 7.47 8.79
CA ASP A 109 5.73 6.63 7.70
C ASP A 109 6.89 6.27 6.81
N CYS A 110 7.10 4.97 6.61
CA CYS A 110 8.26 4.53 5.83
C CYS A 110 7.89 3.87 4.54
N CYS A 111 6.71 3.26 4.48
CA CYS A 111 6.49 2.25 3.45
C CYS A 111 5.03 2.15 3.12
N HIS A 112 4.75 2.06 1.82
CA HIS A 112 3.39 1.91 1.33
C HIS A 112 3.40 0.85 0.24
N LEU A 113 2.48 -0.09 0.34
CA LEU A 113 2.30 -1.08 -0.70
C LEU A 113 0.86 -1.03 -1.17
N ILE A 114 0.67 -0.73 -2.44
CA ILE A 114 -0.66 -0.61 -3.02
C ILE A 114 -0.86 -1.75 -4.00
N VAL A 115 -1.94 -2.48 -3.81
CA VAL A 115 -2.31 -3.60 -4.67
C VAL A 115 -3.69 -3.32 -5.24
N SER A 116 -3.80 -3.28 -6.56
CA SER A 116 -5.08 -3.08 -7.23
C SER A 116 -5.40 -4.31 -8.06
N VAL A 117 -6.60 -4.82 -7.91
CA VAL A 117 -7.03 -6.06 -8.56
C VAL A 117 -8.38 -5.85 -9.21
N LYS A 118 -8.49 -6.22 -10.48
CA LYS A 118 -9.76 -6.10 -11.20
C LYS A 118 -10.69 -7.23 -10.82
N TRP A 119 -11.97 -6.95 -10.84
CA TRP A 119 -12.99 -7.99 -10.70
C TRP A 119 -14.00 -8.00 -11.84
N ASN A 120 -13.84 -7.13 -12.82
CA ASN A 120 -14.64 -7.23 -14.04
C ASN A 120 -13.77 -7.21 -15.28
N GLU A 121 -14.37 -7.52 -16.40
CA GLU A 121 -13.62 -7.77 -17.62
C GLU A 121 -13.24 -6.52 -18.39
N PHE A 122 -13.71 -5.36 -18.01
CA PHE A 122 -13.38 -4.12 -18.72
C PHE A 122 -12.97 -2.99 -17.80
#